data_7cac482198162cc35ef1e2f2e1da8eb9
#
_entry.id   7cac482198162cc35ef1e2f2e1da8eb9
#
_cell.length_a   1.000
_cell.length_b   1.000
_cell.length_c   1.000
_cell.angle_alpha   90.00
_cell.angle_beta   90.00
_cell.angle_gamma   90.00
#
_symmetry.space_group_name_H-M   'P 1'
#
loop_
_entity.id
_entity.type
_entity.pdbx_description
1 polymer ?
#
loop_
_entity_poly.entity_id
_entity_poly.type
_entity_poly.pdbx_seq_one_letter_code
_entity_poly.pdbx_strand_id
1 'polypeptide(L)'
;MLGKQTALCISTKDSAGDSSTWSFHSTDSNMRYETCGGNLREPYGEDLMDDQKIELNDNGLTRVGGIAVKRGLAQMLKGGVIMDVVTPKHAMIAEEAGAVAVMALERVPADIRAHGGVARMSDPGLIREIIASVSIPVMAKCRIGHFVEAQILEALGVDFIDESEVLTPADQAHHVNKHDFKIPFVCGCRNLGEALRRIGEGAAMIRTKGEAGTGDVVEAVRHARSVLGEIRRLQLMPDQELMTYAKNCGAPYELVKETKEVGRLPVVNFAAGGIATPADAALMMQIGVDGIFVGSGIFKSADPAIRAKAIVEATTHFNDPQILAKVSENLGEPMVGISASSLPESEQLATRGW
;
A
#
# COMPACT_ATOMS: atom_id res chain seq x y z
N MET A 1 10.86 -30.63 13.57
CA MET A 1 10.51 -29.59 14.56
C MET A 1 11.58 -28.52 14.47
N LEU A 2 11.33 -27.43 13.75
CA LEU A 2 12.20 -26.27 13.67
C LEU A 2 11.34 -25.07 14.09
N GLY A 3 11.62 -24.55 15.29
CA GLY A 3 10.91 -23.41 15.86
C GLY A 3 11.21 -22.13 15.09
N LYS A 4 10.17 -21.44 14.67
CA LYS A 4 10.24 -20.07 14.17
C LYS A 4 10.55 -19.15 15.35
N GLN A 5 11.69 -18.48 15.32
CA GLN A 5 11.98 -17.38 16.24
C GLN A 5 11.39 -16.09 15.66
N THR A 6 10.47 -15.53 16.40
CA THR A 6 9.88 -14.20 16.12
C THR A 6 10.80 -13.15 16.71
N ALA A 7 11.33 -12.24 15.90
CA ALA A 7 12.06 -11.09 16.41
C ALA A 7 11.05 -10.06 16.92
N LEU A 8 11.13 -9.73 18.21
CA LEU A 8 10.31 -8.70 18.83
C LEU A 8 11.04 -7.35 18.69
N CYS A 9 10.40 -6.40 18.04
CA CYS A 9 10.89 -5.03 17.92
C CYS A 9 10.23 -4.21 19.04
N ILE A 10 11.01 -3.72 20.01
CA ILE A 10 10.50 -2.87 21.10
C ILE A 10 10.95 -1.44 20.84
N SER A 11 10.00 -0.52 20.76
CA SER A 11 10.26 0.93 20.72
C SER A 11 10.31 1.47 22.13
N THR A 12 11.41 2.14 22.51
CA THR A 12 11.48 2.92 23.74
C THR A 12 11.48 4.40 23.37
N LYS A 13 10.54 5.17 23.94
CA LYS A 13 10.56 6.64 23.87
C LYS A 13 11.40 7.17 25.02
N ASP A 14 12.43 7.93 24.70
CA ASP A 14 13.14 8.72 25.71
C ASP A 14 12.41 10.05 25.96
N SER A 15 12.47 10.50 27.21
CA SER A 15 11.74 11.64 27.78
C SER A 15 12.21 13.04 27.31
N ALA A 16 12.98 13.12 26.24
CA ALA A 16 13.57 14.37 25.72
C ALA A 16 13.24 14.64 24.25
N GLY A 17 12.11 14.23 23.73
CA GLY A 17 11.46 14.86 22.56
C GLY A 17 12.22 14.92 21.23
N ASP A 18 13.32 14.20 21.01
CA ASP A 18 14.05 14.29 19.75
C ASP A 18 14.55 12.91 19.28
N SER A 19 14.23 12.58 18.00
CA SER A 19 14.73 11.46 17.18
C SER A 19 14.57 10.04 17.73
N SER A 20 13.66 9.27 17.12
CA SER A 20 13.57 7.82 17.29
C SER A 20 14.78 7.12 16.66
N THR A 21 15.66 6.57 17.49
CA THR A 21 16.72 5.65 17.09
C THR A 21 16.26 4.21 17.28
N TRP A 22 16.37 3.39 16.25
CA TRP A 22 16.11 1.96 16.33
C TRP A 22 17.40 1.24 16.73
N SER A 23 17.40 0.58 17.88
CA SER A 23 18.50 -0.29 18.29
C SER A 23 18.04 -1.74 18.38
N PHE A 24 18.81 -2.66 17.78
CA PHE A 24 18.59 -4.09 17.92
C PHE A 24 19.37 -4.62 19.12
N HIS A 25 18.68 -5.22 20.08
CA HIS A 25 19.31 -5.94 21.18
C HIS A 25 19.07 -7.44 21.01
N SER A 26 20.16 -8.20 20.86
CA SER A 26 20.14 -9.67 20.95
C SER A 26 20.47 -10.08 22.39
N THR A 27 19.64 -10.93 22.98
CA THR A 27 19.82 -11.46 24.33
C THR A 27 20.63 -12.76 24.39
N ASP A 28 21.39 -13.10 23.35
CA ASP A 28 22.17 -14.35 23.36
C ASP A 28 23.69 -14.05 23.30
N SER A 29 24.36 -14.21 24.44
CA SER A 29 25.78 -13.88 24.66
C SER A 29 26.77 -14.96 24.20
N ASN A 30 26.38 -15.94 23.38
CA ASN A 30 27.21 -17.08 22.98
C ASN A 30 27.25 -17.37 21.47
N MET A 31 27.26 -16.38 20.60
CA MET A 31 27.61 -16.60 19.18
C MET A 31 29.05 -16.21 18.92
N ARG A 32 29.93 -17.21 18.79
CA ARG A 32 31.24 -17.07 18.15
C ARG A 32 31.05 -17.08 16.65
N TYR A 33 31.47 -16.02 15.97
CA TYR A 33 31.57 -15.99 14.51
C TYR A 33 32.87 -16.69 14.09
N GLU A 34 32.78 -17.86 13.51
CA GLU A 34 33.85 -18.44 12.70
C GLU A 34 33.71 -17.93 11.28
N THR A 35 34.74 -17.22 10.80
CA THR A 35 34.86 -16.81 9.41
C THR A 35 35.21 -18.01 8.56
N CYS A 36 34.22 -18.68 7.97
CA CYS A 36 34.45 -19.58 6.85
C CYS A 36 34.59 -18.79 5.56
N GLY A 37 35.84 -18.68 5.08
CA GLY A 37 36.14 -18.21 3.73
C GLY A 37 35.56 -19.16 2.69
N GLY A 38 34.49 -18.76 2.07
CA GLY A 38 33.88 -19.43 0.93
C GLY A 38 33.22 -18.37 0.04
N ASN A 39 33.72 -18.24 -1.19
CA ASN A 39 33.15 -17.39 -2.22
C ASN A 39 31.70 -17.83 -2.54
N LEU A 40 30.72 -17.29 -1.85
CA LEU A 40 29.33 -17.31 -2.28
C LEU A 40 29.14 -16.12 -3.22
N ARG A 41 29.07 -16.39 -4.53
CA ARG A 41 28.57 -15.43 -5.51
C ARG A 41 27.11 -15.15 -5.14
N GLU A 42 26.83 -13.95 -4.66
CA GLU A 42 25.48 -13.46 -4.49
C GLU A 42 24.79 -13.31 -5.86
N PRO A 43 23.51 -13.68 -6.00
CA PRO A 43 22.78 -13.62 -7.27
C PRO A 43 22.30 -12.22 -7.65
N TYR A 44 22.79 -11.16 -7.01
CA TYR A 44 22.46 -9.77 -7.35
C TYR A 44 23.75 -9.10 -7.88
N GLY A 45 23.74 -8.83 -9.20
CA GLY A 45 24.85 -8.18 -9.87
C GLY A 45 25.20 -6.81 -9.25
N GLU A 46 26.49 -6.52 -9.22
CA GLU A 46 27.09 -5.29 -8.67
C GLU A 46 26.65 -3.99 -9.38
N ASP A 47 25.89 -4.08 -10.47
CA ASP A 47 25.49 -2.91 -11.29
C ASP A 47 24.30 -2.09 -10.75
N LEU A 48 23.63 -2.52 -9.66
CA LEU A 48 22.54 -1.76 -9.04
C LEU A 48 22.98 -0.82 -7.91
N MET A 49 24.29 -0.76 -7.61
CA MET A 49 24.82 0.04 -6.51
C MET A 49 25.38 1.41 -6.90
N ASP A 50 25.49 1.75 -8.18
CA ASP A 50 26.24 2.94 -8.60
C ASP A 50 25.42 4.25 -8.61
N ASP A 51 24.08 4.20 -8.51
CA ASP A 51 23.24 5.40 -8.42
C ASP A 51 22.73 5.73 -6.99
N GLN A 52 23.10 4.95 -5.99
CA GLN A 52 22.82 5.27 -4.60
C GLN A 52 24.09 5.69 -3.87
N LYS A 53 24.65 6.86 -4.19
CA LYS A 53 25.45 7.57 -3.20
C LYS A 53 24.56 7.78 -1.99
N ILE A 54 24.75 6.94 -0.96
CA ILE A 54 24.23 7.21 0.37
C ILE A 54 24.86 8.55 0.76
N GLU A 55 24.13 9.64 0.51
CA GLU A 55 24.52 10.94 1.02
C GLU A 55 24.37 10.86 2.53
N LEU A 56 25.47 10.62 3.20
CA LEU A 56 25.56 10.79 4.64
C LEU A 56 25.46 12.30 4.91
N ASN A 57 24.65 12.70 5.90
CA ASN A 57 24.76 14.05 6.43
C ASN A 57 26.13 14.22 7.10
N ASP A 58 26.51 15.43 7.49
CA ASP A 58 27.79 15.75 8.11
C ASP A 58 28.10 14.93 9.39
N ASN A 59 27.10 14.20 9.92
CA ASN A 59 27.17 13.30 11.07
C ASN A 59 27.24 11.80 10.70
N GLY A 60 27.36 11.44 9.40
CA GLY A 60 27.46 10.05 8.94
C GLY A 60 26.13 9.25 8.98
N LEU A 61 25.00 9.91 9.14
CA LEU A 61 23.68 9.26 9.18
C LEU A 61 23.04 9.22 7.79
N THR A 62 22.40 8.10 7.47
CA THR A 62 21.62 7.93 6.23
C THR A 62 20.55 9.02 6.11
N ARG A 63 20.41 9.62 4.92
CA ARG A 63 19.40 10.64 4.68
C ARG A 63 18.00 10.06 4.91
N VAL A 64 17.32 10.51 5.96
CA VAL A 64 15.92 10.13 6.24
C VAL A 64 15.06 10.59 5.05
N GLY A 65 14.28 9.67 4.47
CA GLY A 65 13.36 9.99 3.39
C GLY A 65 13.86 9.73 1.97
N GLY A 66 15.02 9.07 1.78
CA GLY A 66 15.45 8.58 0.47
C GLY A 66 14.48 7.53 -0.10
N ILE A 67 14.44 7.41 -1.46
CA ILE A 67 13.48 6.49 -2.14
C ILE A 67 13.64 5.03 -1.68
N ALA A 68 14.88 4.59 -1.41
CA ALA A 68 15.16 3.25 -0.89
C ALA A 68 14.53 3.01 0.49
N VAL A 69 14.59 4.00 1.40
CA VAL A 69 13.94 3.93 2.71
C VAL A 69 12.44 3.89 2.57
N LYS A 70 11.85 4.75 1.73
CA LYS A 70 10.41 4.79 1.46
C LYS A 70 9.91 3.46 0.89
N ARG A 71 10.62 2.88 -0.09
CA ARG A 71 10.29 1.55 -0.66
C ARG A 71 10.44 0.45 0.39
N GLY A 72 11.47 0.51 1.25
CA GLY A 72 11.69 -0.43 2.36
C GLY A 72 10.55 -0.41 3.38
N LEU A 73 10.08 0.76 3.78
CA LEU A 73 8.92 0.91 4.67
C LEU A 73 7.65 0.28 4.05
N ALA A 74 7.39 0.54 2.77
CA ALA A 74 6.26 -0.06 2.07
C ALA A 74 6.38 -1.59 1.94
N GLN A 75 7.60 -2.10 1.72
CA GLN A 75 7.87 -3.54 1.62
C GLN A 75 7.55 -4.29 2.93
N MET A 76 7.69 -3.64 4.10
CA MET A 76 7.37 -4.24 5.40
C MET A 76 5.87 -4.58 5.55
N LEU A 77 4.99 -3.95 4.78
CA LEU A 77 3.55 -4.17 4.83
C LEU A 77 3.09 -5.33 3.93
N LYS A 78 4.00 -5.92 3.14
CA LYS A 78 3.68 -7.00 2.20
C LYS A 78 3.06 -8.21 2.89
N GLY A 79 2.03 -8.77 2.26
CA GLY A 79 1.26 -9.91 2.77
C GLY A 79 0.15 -9.53 3.74
N GLY A 80 0.00 -8.24 4.05
CA GLY A 80 -0.94 -7.77 5.04
C GLY A 80 -2.19 -7.09 4.48
N VAL A 81 -3.06 -6.71 5.42
CA VAL A 81 -4.30 -5.97 5.18
C VAL A 81 -4.14 -4.56 5.74
N ILE A 82 -4.42 -3.55 4.91
CA ILE A 82 -4.53 -2.15 5.31
C ILE A 82 -6.02 -1.80 5.37
N MET A 83 -6.49 -1.27 6.50
CA MET A 83 -7.91 -1.02 6.71
C MET A 83 -8.23 0.48 6.72
N ASP A 84 -9.19 0.90 5.89
CA ASP A 84 -9.71 2.27 5.90
C ASP A 84 -10.58 2.47 7.16
N VAL A 85 -10.24 3.43 8.00
CA VAL A 85 -10.89 3.70 9.29
C VAL A 85 -11.36 5.15 9.38
N VAL A 86 -12.47 5.39 10.08
CA VAL A 86 -13.08 6.72 10.22
C VAL A 86 -13.23 7.17 11.67
N THR A 87 -12.82 6.32 12.61
CA THR A 87 -12.82 6.63 14.06
C THR A 87 -11.68 5.90 14.75
N PRO A 88 -11.22 6.37 15.93
CA PRO A 88 -10.28 5.62 16.78
C PRO A 88 -10.75 4.19 17.10
N LYS A 89 -12.05 4.00 17.32
CA LYS A 89 -12.63 2.67 17.56
C LYS A 89 -12.44 1.73 16.36
N HIS A 90 -12.65 2.22 15.13
CA HIS A 90 -12.38 1.43 13.93
C HIS A 90 -10.90 1.06 13.81
N ALA A 91 -10.00 1.97 14.16
CA ALA A 91 -8.56 1.72 14.15
C ALA A 91 -8.16 0.62 15.15
N MET A 92 -8.71 0.64 16.36
CA MET A 92 -8.49 -0.42 17.35
C MET A 92 -9.03 -1.77 16.87
N ILE A 93 -10.23 -1.82 16.28
CA ILE A 93 -10.78 -3.05 15.68
C ILE A 93 -9.84 -3.59 14.58
N ALA A 94 -9.29 -2.71 13.74
CA ALA A 94 -8.37 -3.10 12.68
C ALA A 94 -7.06 -3.69 13.25
N GLU A 95 -6.47 -3.04 14.26
CA GLU A 95 -5.25 -3.52 14.91
C GLU A 95 -5.49 -4.86 15.62
N GLU A 96 -6.58 -5.00 16.38
CA GLU A 96 -6.96 -6.26 17.05
C GLU A 96 -7.21 -7.40 16.06
N ALA A 97 -7.70 -7.08 14.87
CA ALA A 97 -7.89 -8.06 13.79
C ALA A 97 -6.57 -8.48 13.12
N GLY A 98 -5.45 -7.77 13.35
CA GLY A 98 -4.15 -8.06 12.76
C GLY A 98 -3.89 -7.28 11.46
N ALA A 99 -4.50 -6.12 11.26
CA ALA A 99 -4.14 -5.21 10.17
C ALA A 99 -2.66 -4.78 10.30
N VAL A 100 -1.97 -4.62 9.17
CA VAL A 100 -0.56 -4.16 9.16
C VAL A 100 -0.44 -2.64 9.17
N ALA A 101 -1.51 -1.93 8.85
CA ALA A 101 -1.63 -0.48 8.90
C ALA A 101 -3.12 -0.09 8.84
N VAL A 102 -3.42 1.15 9.20
CA VAL A 102 -4.74 1.76 8.98
C VAL A 102 -4.63 2.98 8.09
N MET A 103 -5.72 3.27 7.35
CA MET A 103 -5.87 4.45 6.52
C MET A 103 -6.95 5.35 7.11
N ALA A 104 -6.57 6.50 7.64
CA ALA A 104 -7.49 7.46 8.23
C ALA A 104 -8.29 8.20 7.15
N LEU A 105 -9.62 8.11 7.23
CA LEU A 105 -10.57 8.81 6.37
C LEU A 105 -11.63 9.52 7.21
N GLU A 106 -12.19 10.60 6.67
CA GLU A 106 -13.38 11.24 7.24
C GLU A 106 -14.63 10.36 7.05
N ARG A 107 -14.73 9.74 5.87
CA ARG A 107 -15.85 8.85 5.47
C ARG A 107 -15.30 7.67 4.68
N VAL A 108 -15.85 6.48 4.91
CA VAL A 108 -15.51 5.32 4.05
C VAL A 108 -16.01 5.56 2.61
N PRO A 109 -15.36 4.96 1.60
CA PRO A 109 -15.71 5.22 0.19
C PRO A 109 -17.17 5.05 -0.17
N ALA A 110 -17.88 4.09 0.45
CA ALA A 110 -19.33 3.91 0.25
C ALA A 110 -20.13 5.16 0.68
N ASP A 111 -19.76 5.81 1.79
CA ASP A 111 -20.41 7.02 2.27
C ASP A 111 -20.05 8.24 1.40
N ILE A 112 -18.83 8.29 0.86
CA ILE A 112 -18.44 9.33 -0.11
C ILE A 112 -19.36 9.25 -1.34
N ARG A 113 -19.64 8.03 -1.85
CA ARG A 113 -20.56 7.84 -2.97
C ARG A 113 -21.99 8.24 -2.61
N ALA A 114 -22.49 7.80 -1.46
CA ALA A 114 -23.86 8.03 -1.04
C ALA A 114 -24.18 9.53 -0.82
N HIS A 115 -23.23 10.29 -0.27
CA HIS A 115 -23.45 11.71 0.03
C HIS A 115 -23.09 12.64 -1.14
N GLY A 116 -22.28 12.18 -2.10
CA GLY A 116 -21.80 13.02 -3.20
C GLY A 116 -20.96 14.21 -2.72
N GLY A 117 -20.81 15.19 -3.61
CA GLY A 117 -20.10 16.44 -3.30
C GLY A 117 -18.57 16.32 -3.35
N VAL A 118 -17.89 17.25 -2.70
CA VAL A 118 -16.41 17.32 -2.69
C VAL A 118 -15.87 16.59 -1.47
N ALA A 119 -15.19 15.45 -1.70
CA ALA A 119 -14.45 14.73 -0.68
C ALA A 119 -13.04 15.30 -0.55
N ARG A 120 -12.61 15.59 0.68
CA ARG A 120 -11.33 16.24 1.01
C ARG A 120 -10.52 15.40 1.99
N MET A 121 -9.30 15.86 2.29
CA MET A 121 -8.48 15.36 3.39
C MET A 121 -9.28 15.36 4.70
N SER A 122 -9.07 14.33 5.52
CA SER A 122 -9.67 14.23 6.86
C SER A 122 -9.22 15.36 7.78
N ASP A 123 -10.05 15.68 8.76
CA ASP A 123 -9.71 16.64 9.80
C ASP A 123 -8.41 16.23 10.54
N PRO A 124 -7.44 17.15 10.71
CA PRO A 124 -6.19 16.87 11.41
C PRO A 124 -6.38 16.39 12.86
N GLY A 125 -7.41 16.83 13.55
CA GLY A 125 -7.74 16.39 14.91
C GLY A 125 -8.10 14.90 14.93
N LEU A 126 -8.98 14.47 14.01
CA LEU A 126 -9.34 13.06 13.85
C LEU A 126 -8.12 12.19 13.52
N ILE A 127 -7.23 12.66 12.63
CA ILE A 127 -5.99 11.92 12.29
C ILE A 127 -5.12 11.73 13.53
N ARG A 128 -4.92 12.77 14.37
CA ARG A 128 -4.18 12.66 15.63
C ARG A 128 -4.81 11.70 16.62
N GLU A 129 -6.14 11.70 16.74
CA GLU A 129 -6.86 10.75 17.59
C GLU A 129 -6.63 9.30 17.14
N ILE A 130 -6.65 9.05 15.82
CA ILE A 130 -6.37 7.73 15.25
C ILE A 130 -4.91 7.34 15.52
N ILE A 131 -3.93 8.23 15.26
CA ILE A 131 -2.51 7.97 15.55
C ILE A 131 -2.30 7.63 17.03
N ALA A 132 -2.99 8.31 17.95
CA ALA A 132 -2.88 8.06 19.38
C ALA A 132 -3.55 6.74 19.82
N SER A 133 -4.44 6.15 19.03
CA SER A 133 -5.24 4.98 19.39
C SER A 133 -4.64 3.63 19.01
N VAL A 134 -3.62 3.59 18.15
CA VAL A 134 -3.01 2.35 17.64
C VAL A 134 -1.49 2.42 17.63
N SER A 135 -0.84 1.25 17.61
CA SER A 135 0.61 1.12 17.50
C SER A 135 1.10 0.79 16.08
N ILE A 136 0.19 0.38 15.21
CA ILE A 136 0.47 0.09 13.79
C ILE A 136 0.53 1.40 12.98
N PRO A 137 1.23 1.39 11.81
CA PRO A 137 1.34 2.57 10.94
C PRO A 137 -0.01 3.18 10.58
N VAL A 138 -0.08 4.50 10.56
CA VAL A 138 -1.26 5.28 10.18
C VAL A 138 -0.99 6.00 8.87
N MET A 139 -1.81 5.74 7.88
CA MET A 139 -1.84 6.41 6.59
C MET A 139 -2.97 7.44 6.54
N ALA A 140 -2.86 8.45 5.69
CA ALA A 140 -3.97 9.36 5.40
C ALA A 140 -3.99 9.78 3.93
N LYS A 141 -5.16 10.21 3.44
CA LYS A 141 -5.35 10.56 2.02
C LYS A 141 -5.27 12.06 1.79
N CYS A 142 -4.54 12.45 0.74
CA CYS A 142 -4.65 13.78 0.13
C CYS A 142 -5.33 13.70 -1.23
N ARG A 143 -5.89 14.80 -1.69
CA ARG A 143 -6.45 14.92 -3.04
C ARG A 143 -5.35 14.92 -4.08
N ILE A 144 -5.63 14.37 -5.26
CA ILE A 144 -4.71 14.39 -6.38
C ILE A 144 -4.30 15.85 -6.69
N GLY A 145 -2.98 16.09 -6.77
CA GLY A 145 -2.37 17.40 -7.03
C GLY A 145 -2.37 18.38 -5.85
N HIS A 146 -2.94 18.01 -4.72
CA HIS A 146 -3.03 18.92 -3.57
C HIS A 146 -1.81 18.81 -2.65
N PHE A 147 -0.67 19.34 -3.09
CA PHE A 147 0.59 19.29 -2.34
C PHE A 147 0.52 19.91 -0.93
N VAL A 148 -0.36 20.91 -0.70
CA VAL A 148 -0.52 21.51 0.64
C VAL A 148 -1.20 20.54 1.61
N GLU A 149 -2.20 19.75 1.17
CA GLU A 149 -2.76 18.68 2.01
C GLU A 149 -1.67 17.66 2.35
N ALA A 150 -0.81 17.30 1.40
CA ALA A 150 0.31 16.40 1.66
C ALA A 150 1.30 16.98 2.68
N GLN A 151 1.62 18.29 2.61
CA GLN A 151 2.45 18.98 3.60
C GLN A 151 1.84 18.96 5.00
N ILE A 152 0.52 19.16 5.10
CA ILE A 152 -0.20 19.06 6.38
C ILE A 152 -0.08 17.64 6.95
N LEU A 153 -0.30 16.61 6.12
CA LEU A 153 -0.23 15.22 6.56
C LEU A 153 1.18 14.82 7.02
N GLU A 154 2.21 15.25 6.29
CA GLU A 154 3.60 15.05 6.71
C GLU A 154 3.89 15.74 8.06
N ALA A 155 3.42 16.98 8.25
CA ALA A 155 3.56 17.72 9.50
C ALA A 155 2.78 17.09 10.68
N LEU A 156 1.70 16.35 10.40
CA LEU A 156 0.96 15.58 11.42
C LEU A 156 1.70 14.32 11.86
N GLY A 157 2.69 13.87 11.10
CA GLY A 157 3.46 12.68 11.40
C GLY A 157 2.77 11.37 11.02
N VAL A 158 1.95 11.38 9.96
CA VAL A 158 1.45 10.10 9.39
C VAL A 158 2.61 9.31 8.77
N ASP A 159 2.48 7.99 8.74
CA ASP A 159 3.55 7.11 8.22
C ASP A 159 3.56 7.01 6.69
N PHE A 160 2.40 7.18 6.05
CA PHE A 160 2.23 7.18 4.59
C PHE A 160 1.16 8.19 4.16
N ILE A 161 1.31 8.74 2.95
CA ILE A 161 0.28 9.55 2.30
C ILE A 161 -0.26 8.80 1.08
N ASP A 162 -1.57 8.62 0.97
CA ASP A 162 -2.22 8.12 -0.23
C ASP A 162 -2.75 9.32 -1.05
N GLU A 163 -2.10 9.63 -2.17
CA GLU A 163 -2.63 10.57 -3.16
C GLU A 163 -3.72 9.86 -3.95
N SER A 164 -4.97 10.14 -3.60
CA SER A 164 -6.09 9.24 -3.85
C SER A 164 -7.16 9.82 -4.76
N GLU A 165 -7.55 9.03 -5.78
CA GLU A 165 -8.70 9.25 -6.64
C GLU A 165 -10.05 9.13 -5.90
N VAL A 166 -10.08 8.53 -4.71
CA VAL A 166 -11.28 8.43 -3.87
C VAL A 166 -11.74 9.81 -3.43
N LEU A 167 -10.79 10.70 -3.14
CA LEU A 167 -11.09 12.11 -2.89
C LEU A 167 -11.29 12.86 -4.21
N THR A 168 -11.94 14.03 -4.13
CA THR A 168 -12.15 14.86 -5.30
C THR A 168 -10.82 15.50 -5.72
N PRO A 169 -10.33 15.29 -6.95
CA PRO A 169 -9.07 15.87 -7.39
C PRO A 169 -9.03 17.40 -7.21
N ALA A 170 -7.90 17.94 -6.78
CA ALA A 170 -7.64 19.37 -6.73
C ALA A 170 -6.99 19.87 -8.02
N ASP A 171 -6.27 19.01 -8.73
CA ASP A 171 -5.67 19.28 -10.02
C ASP A 171 -6.00 18.12 -10.99
N GLN A 172 -6.40 18.45 -12.21
CA GLN A 172 -6.74 17.47 -13.23
C GLN A 172 -5.53 17.04 -14.08
N ALA A 173 -4.46 17.83 -14.07
CA ALA A 173 -3.29 17.64 -14.91
C ALA A 173 -2.05 17.21 -14.13
N HIS A 174 -1.91 17.63 -12.90
CA HIS A 174 -0.68 17.44 -12.12
C HIS A 174 -0.92 16.59 -10.88
N HIS A 175 -0.02 15.65 -10.63
CA HIS A 175 0.12 14.95 -9.37
C HIS A 175 1.14 15.65 -8.48
N VAL A 176 1.10 15.36 -7.18
CA VAL A 176 2.10 15.82 -6.21
C VAL A 176 3.47 15.27 -6.59
N ASN A 177 4.51 16.10 -6.57
CA ASN A 177 5.90 15.65 -6.66
C ASN A 177 6.32 15.01 -5.34
N LYS A 178 6.32 13.69 -5.29
CA LYS A 178 6.55 12.90 -4.08
C LYS A 178 8.02 12.85 -3.65
N HIS A 179 8.93 13.31 -4.53
CA HIS A 179 10.35 13.45 -4.21
C HIS A 179 10.61 14.60 -3.22
N ASP A 180 9.69 15.58 -3.12
CA ASP A 180 9.82 16.72 -2.22
C ASP A 180 9.48 16.38 -0.74
N PHE A 181 8.97 15.17 -0.48
CA PHE A 181 8.52 14.71 0.83
C PHE A 181 9.47 13.65 1.41
N LYS A 182 9.52 13.55 2.72
CA LYS A 182 10.32 12.54 3.45
C LYS A 182 9.58 11.24 3.63
N ILE A 183 8.24 11.27 3.71
CA ILE A 183 7.40 10.09 3.92
C ILE A 183 7.04 9.38 2.61
N PRO A 184 6.75 8.06 2.63
CA PRO A 184 6.35 7.31 1.46
C PRO A 184 4.92 7.66 1.01
N PHE A 185 4.71 7.61 -0.32
CA PHE A 185 3.40 7.79 -0.94
C PHE A 185 2.86 6.49 -1.51
N VAL A 186 1.53 6.35 -1.41
CA VAL A 186 0.71 5.34 -2.06
C VAL A 186 -0.06 5.99 -3.21
N CYS A 187 -0.18 5.31 -4.34
CA CYS A 187 -1.00 5.78 -5.48
C CYS A 187 -1.78 4.63 -6.12
N GLY A 188 -2.96 4.96 -6.64
CA GLY A 188 -3.77 4.02 -7.42
C GLY A 188 -3.33 3.92 -8.87
N CYS A 189 -3.54 2.74 -9.49
CA CYS A 189 -3.37 2.53 -10.93
C CYS A 189 -4.43 1.59 -11.50
N ARG A 190 -4.62 1.67 -12.83
CA ARG A 190 -5.48 0.77 -13.61
C ARG A 190 -4.69 -0.16 -14.54
N ASN A 191 -3.47 0.22 -14.90
CA ASN A 191 -2.58 -0.48 -15.82
C ASN A 191 -1.12 -0.20 -15.49
N LEU A 192 -0.20 -0.88 -16.18
CA LEU A 192 1.23 -0.76 -15.93
C LEU A 192 1.77 0.64 -16.23
N GLY A 193 1.33 1.29 -17.30
CA GLY A 193 1.80 2.64 -17.65
C GLY A 193 1.46 3.65 -16.55
N GLU A 194 0.23 3.62 -16.02
CA GLU A 194 -0.18 4.47 -14.90
C GLU A 194 0.64 4.18 -13.64
N ALA A 195 0.86 2.89 -13.31
CA ALA A 195 1.71 2.50 -12.18
C ALA A 195 3.13 3.08 -12.30
N LEU A 196 3.76 2.95 -13.46
CA LEU A 196 5.12 3.42 -13.69
C LEU A 196 5.23 4.95 -13.67
N ARG A 197 4.19 5.67 -14.13
CA ARG A 197 4.15 7.14 -13.99
C ARG A 197 4.12 7.55 -12.52
N ARG A 198 3.26 6.93 -11.70
CA ARG A 198 3.20 7.21 -10.25
C ARG A 198 4.51 6.88 -9.54
N ILE A 199 5.17 5.78 -9.92
CA ILE A 199 6.50 5.42 -9.38
C ILE A 199 7.55 6.45 -9.81
N GLY A 200 7.50 6.91 -11.07
CA GLY A 200 8.37 7.98 -11.57
C GLY A 200 8.22 9.30 -10.80
N GLU A 201 7.03 9.60 -10.31
CA GLU A 201 6.74 10.75 -9.44
C GLU A 201 7.18 10.54 -7.98
N GLY A 202 7.69 9.34 -7.63
CA GLY A 202 8.21 9.00 -6.30
C GLY A 202 7.25 8.19 -5.42
N ALA A 203 6.21 7.55 -5.97
CA ALA A 203 5.38 6.63 -5.21
C ALA A 203 6.19 5.41 -4.74
N ALA A 204 6.04 5.03 -3.46
CA ALA A 204 6.71 3.90 -2.84
C ALA A 204 5.82 2.65 -2.75
N MET A 205 4.53 2.80 -3.00
CA MET A 205 3.53 1.74 -3.06
C MET A 205 2.52 2.05 -4.15
N ILE A 206 2.15 1.02 -4.89
CA ILE A 206 1.05 1.07 -5.86
C ILE A 206 -0.10 0.22 -5.32
N ARG A 207 -1.34 0.63 -5.62
CA ARG A 207 -2.54 -0.18 -5.43
C ARG A 207 -3.42 -0.13 -6.67
N THR A 208 -4.28 -1.14 -6.84
CA THR A 208 -5.35 -1.01 -7.83
C THR A 208 -6.29 0.13 -7.43
N LYS A 209 -6.83 0.85 -8.41
CA LYS A 209 -7.93 1.79 -8.14
C LYS A 209 -9.21 1.04 -7.79
N GLY A 210 -9.52 -0.02 -8.53
CA GLY A 210 -10.79 -0.72 -8.41
C GLY A 210 -11.97 0.26 -8.58
N GLU A 211 -13.10 -0.04 -7.95
CA GLU A 211 -14.17 0.93 -7.71
C GLU A 211 -14.50 0.95 -6.21
N ALA A 212 -13.79 1.82 -5.48
CA ALA A 212 -13.88 1.92 -4.03
C ALA A 212 -15.31 2.21 -3.56
N GLY A 213 -15.75 1.52 -2.50
CA GLY A 213 -17.08 1.71 -1.91
C GLY A 213 -18.22 0.97 -2.59
N THR A 214 -17.97 0.21 -3.66
CA THR A 214 -18.98 -0.58 -4.35
C THR A 214 -19.24 -1.95 -3.71
N GLY A 215 -18.25 -2.56 -3.06
CA GLY A 215 -18.32 -3.96 -2.64
C GLY A 215 -18.30 -4.95 -3.81
N ASP A 216 -17.95 -4.49 -5.02
CA ASP A 216 -17.79 -5.28 -6.24
C ASP A 216 -16.31 -5.27 -6.64
N VAL A 217 -15.67 -6.44 -6.56
CA VAL A 217 -14.22 -6.60 -6.76
C VAL A 217 -13.80 -6.61 -8.23
N VAL A 218 -14.75 -6.62 -9.18
CA VAL A 218 -14.49 -6.84 -10.60
C VAL A 218 -13.45 -5.87 -11.18
N GLU A 219 -13.51 -4.60 -10.84
CA GLU A 219 -12.57 -3.59 -11.34
C GLU A 219 -11.18 -3.75 -10.71
N ALA A 220 -11.07 -4.11 -9.43
CA ALA A 220 -9.79 -4.40 -8.81
C ALA A 220 -9.12 -5.62 -9.46
N VAL A 221 -9.88 -6.67 -9.76
CA VAL A 221 -9.41 -7.85 -10.51
C VAL A 221 -8.94 -7.44 -11.90
N ARG A 222 -9.71 -6.63 -12.64
CA ARG A 222 -9.36 -6.15 -13.97
C ARG A 222 -8.03 -5.36 -13.96
N HIS A 223 -7.86 -4.44 -13.01
CA HIS A 223 -6.66 -3.62 -12.87
C HIS A 223 -5.44 -4.47 -12.47
N ALA A 224 -5.56 -5.36 -11.49
CA ALA A 224 -4.47 -6.24 -11.10
C ALA A 224 -4.02 -7.15 -12.26
N ARG A 225 -4.98 -7.75 -12.98
CA ARG A 225 -4.70 -8.58 -14.16
C ARG A 225 -4.09 -7.78 -15.30
N SER A 226 -4.47 -6.51 -15.49
CA SER A 226 -3.87 -5.62 -16.49
C SER A 226 -2.38 -5.41 -16.15
N VAL A 227 -2.07 -4.93 -14.94
CA VAL A 227 -0.67 -4.69 -14.50
C VAL A 227 0.18 -5.96 -14.64
N LEU A 228 -0.25 -7.07 -14.02
CA LEU A 228 0.51 -8.31 -14.02
C LEU A 228 0.61 -8.96 -15.42
N GLY A 229 -0.42 -8.80 -16.23
CA GLY A 229 -0.44 -9.27 -17.62
C GLY A 229 0.52 -8.49 -18.50
N GLU A 230 0.56 -7.17 -18.35
CA GLU A 230 1.49 -6.29 -19.07
C GLU A 230 2.93 -6.54 -18.64
N ILE A 231 3.22 -6.78 -17.35
CA ILE A 231 4.56 -7.15 -16.88
C ILE A 231 5.03 -8.45 -17.56
N ARG A 232 4.17 -9.49 -17.60
CA ARG A 232 4.52 -10.74 -18.30
C ARG A 232 4.80 -10.55 -19.79
N ARG A 233 4.05 -9.67 -20.47
CA ARG A 233 4.31 -9.32 -21.89
C ARG A 233 5.63 -8.56 -22.03
N LEU A 234 5.91 -7.64 -21.09
CA LEU A 234 7.13 -6.85 -21.09
C LEU A 234 8.39 -7.73 -20.94
N GLN A 235 8.33 -8.77 -20.08
CA GLN A 235 9.42 -9.73 -19.92
C GLN A 235 9.78 -10.47 -21.22
N LEU A 236 8.80 -10.72 -22.07
CA LEU A 236 8.98 -11.40 -23.36
C LEU A 236 9.30 -10.46 -24.52
N MET A 237 9.20 -9.14 -24.31
CA MET A 237 9.40 -8.12 -25.33
C MET A 237 10.88 -7.96 -25.68
N PRO A 238 11.28 -7.89 -26.96
CA PRO A 238 12.64 -7.55 -27.36
C PRO A 238 13.07 -6.16 -26.85
N ASP A 239 14.35 -5.98 -26.51
CA ASP A 239 14.85 -4.72 -25.94
C ASP A 239 14.66 -3.52 -26.89
N GLN A 240 14.74 -3.77 -28.22
CA GLN A 240 14.52 -2.75 -29.22
C GLN A 240 13.11 -2.15 -29.21
N GLU A 241 12.12 -2.84 -28.62
CA GLU A 241 10.74 -2.38 -28.54
C GLU A 241 10.44 -1.59 -27.25
N LEU A 242 11.33 -1.66 -26.24
CA LEU A 242 11.08 -1.05 -24.93
C LEU A 242 10.90 0.47 -24.98
N MET A 243 11.66 1.17 -25.84
CA MET A 243 11.52 2.62 -26.03
C MET A 243 10.13 2.96 -26.60
N THR A 244 9.66 2.18 -27.56
CA THR A 244 8.32 2.36 -28.15
C THR A 244 7.23 2.06 -27.14
N TYR A 245 7.41 1.00 -26.33
CA TYR A 245 6.49 0.68 -25.26
C TYR A 245 6.41 1.81 -24.22
N ALA A 246 7.55 2.28 -23.71
CA ALA A 246 7.64 3.38 -22.75
C ALA A 246 6.94 4.65 -23.26
N LYS A 247 7.20 5.03 -24.52
CA LYS A 247 6.54 6.15 -25.20
C LYS A 247 5.00 5.97 -25.25
N ASN A 248 4.54 4.78 -25.64
CA ASN A 248 3.11 4.51 -25.81
C ASN A 248 2.34 4.50 -24.50
N CYS A 249 2.94 4.01 -23.41
CA CYS A 249 2.31 4.02 -22.09
C CYS A 249 2.63 5.29 -21.27
N GLY A 250 3.45 6.21 -21.82
CA GLY A 250 3.81 7.47 -21.18
C GLY A 250 4.62 7.29 -19.87
N ALA A 251 5.38 6.19 -19.77
CA ALA A 251 6.17 5.86 -18.58
C ALA A 251 7.66 6.15 -18.77
N PRO A 252 8.43 6.43 -17.68
CA PRO A 252 9.88 6.55 -17.77
C PRO A 252 10.52 5.26 -18.29
N TYR A 253 11.41 5.39 -19.29
CA TYR A 253 12.07 4.25 -19.94
C TYR A 253 12.82 3.37 -18.93
N GLU A 254 13.55 3.96 -18.00
CA GLU A 254 14.34 3.23 -17.00
C GLU A 254 13.44 2.36 -16.09
N LEU A 255 12.26 2.85 -15.72
CA LEU A 255 11.29 2.06 -14.94
C LEU A 255 10.67 0.91 -15.77
N VAL A 256 10.48 1.09 -17.07
CA VAL A 256 10.05 0.02 -17.98
C VAL A 256 11.11 -1.06 -18.04
N LYS A 257 12.39 -0.68 -18.20
CA LYS A 257 13.52 -1.58 -18.25
C LYS A 257 13.68 -2.34 -16.92
N GLU A 258 13.71 -1.63 -15.78
CA GLU A 258 13.78 -2.22 -14.44
C GLU A 258 12.63 -3.24 -14.23
N THR A 259 11.39 -2.87 -14.60
CA THR A 259 10.23 -3.75 -14.47
C THR A 259 10.34 -5.02 -15.31
N LYS A 260 10.89 -4.93 -16.52
CA LYS A 260 11.17 -6.10 -17.36
C LYS A 260 12.20 -7.02 -16.72
N GLU A 261 13.31 -6.47 -16.25
CA GLU A 261 14.43 -7.21 -15.67
C GLU A 261 14.04 -7.92 -14.37
N VAL A 262 13.31 -7.22 -13.50
CA VAL A 262 12.86 -7.75 -12.20
C VAL A 262 11.62 -8.65 -12.33
N GLY A 263 10.84 -8.49 -13.39
CA GLY A 263 9.60 -9.24 -13.61
C GLY A 263 8.44 -8.86 -12.67
N ARG A 264 8.53 -7.69 -12.02
CA ARG A 264 7.51 -7.11 -11.15
C ARG A 264 7.66 -5.60 -11.09
N LEU A 265 6.70 -4.89 -10.49
CA LEU A 265 6.91 -3.49 -10.16
C LEU A 265 8.08 -3.32 -9.19
N PRO A 266 8.87 -2.23 -9.30
CA PRO A 266 9.97 -1.93 -8.37
C PRO A 266 9.48 -1.51 -6.97
N VAL A 267 8.18 -1.49 -6.75
CA VAL A 267 7.52 -1.23 -5.46
C VAL A 267 6.43 -2.28 -5.22
N VAL A 268 5.93 -2.39 -3.99
CA VAL A 268 4.81 -3.29 -3.68
C VAL A 268 3.53 -2.86 -4.39
N ASN A 269 2.73 -3.85 -4.81
CA ASN A 269 1.47 -3.66 -5.54
C ASN A 269 0.32 -4.31 -4.78
N PHE A 270 -0.50 -3.52 -4.13
CA PHE A 270 -1.65 -3.96 -3.35
C PHE A 270 -2.94 -3.94 -4.18
N ALA A 271 -3.94 -4.68 -3.75
CA ALA A 271 -5.29 -4.57 -4.30
C ALA A 271 -6.16 -3.64 -3.45
N ALA A 272 -6.95 -2.80 -4.09
CA ALA A 272 -7.94 -1.94 -3.47
C ALA A 272 -9.18 -1.80 -4.36
N GLY A 273 -10.31 -1.48 -3.75
CA GLY A 273 -11.56 -1.18 -4.44
C GLY A 273 -12.48 -2.41 -4.61
N GLY A 274 -13.55 -2.44 -3.84
CA GLY A 274 -14.61 -3.44 -3.95
C GLY A 274 -14.42 -4.72 -3.14
N ILE A 275 -13.33 -4.90 -2.40
CA ILE A 275 -13.13 -6.08 -1.53
C ILE A 275 -14.13 -6.01 -0.36
N ALA A 276 -14.96 -7.05 -0.21
CA ALA A 276 -16.01 -7.11 0.81
C ALA A 276 -16.06 -8.44 1.58
N THR A 277 -15.43 -9.48 1.07
CA THR A 277 -15.47 -10.82 1.66
C THR A 277 -14.07 -11.42 1.82
N PRO A 278 -13.89 -12.45 2.69
CA PRO A 278 -12.65 -13.21 2.76
C PRO A 278 -12.25 -13.84 1.41
N ALA A 279 -13.24 -14.29 0.64
CA ALA A 279 -13.01 -14.87 -0.68
C ALA A 279 -12.46 -13.83 -1.68
N ASP A 280 -12.93 -12.58 -1.65
CA ASP A 280 -12.39 -11.50 -2.49
C ASP A 280 -10.92 -11.22 -2.12
N ALA A 281 -10.60 -11.18 -0.82
CA ALA A 281 -9.25 -10.98 -0.33
C ALA A 281 -8.30 -12.08 -0.83
N ALA A 282 -8.71 -13.35 -0.66
CA ALA A 282 -7.94 -14.49 -1.12
C ALA A 282 -7.79 -14.52 -2.65
N LEU A 283 -8.84 -14.15 -3.40
CA LEU A 283 -8.81 -14.03 -4.86
C LEU A 283 -7.71 -13.06 -5.31
N MET A 284 -7.67 -11.87 -4.71
CA MET A 284 -6.66 -10.87 -5.07
C MET A 284 -5.25 -11.35 -4.76
N MET A 285 -5.03 -11.98 -3.60
CA MET A 285 -3.74 -12.55 -3.23
C MET A 285 -3.32 -13.68 -4.20
N GLN A 286 -4.24 -14.57 -4.59
CA GLN A 286 -3.97 -15.64 -5.57
C GLN A 286 -3.70 -15.10 -7.00
N ILE A 287 -4.26 -13.95 -7.36
CA ILE A 287 -3.93 -13.26 -8.63
C ILE A 287 -2.48 -12.80 -8.62
N GLY A 288 -1.89 -12.52 -7.43
CA GLY A 288 -0.47 -12.21 -7.25
C GLY A 288 -0.18 -10.78 -6.82
N VAL A 289 -1.12 -10.10 -6.14
CA VAL A 289 -0.84 -8.82 -5.48
C VAL A 289 -0.07 -9.04 -4.18
N ASP A 290 0.55 -7.97 -3.66
CA ASP A 290 1.40 -8.03 -2.47
C ASP A 290 0.66 -7.81 -1.15
N GLY A 291 -0.64 -7.52 -1.17
CA GLY A 291 -1.50 -7.28 -0.03
C GLY A 291 -2.79 -6.59 -0.45
N ILE A 292 -3.64 -6.25 0.50
CA ILE A 292 -4.95 -5.66 0.19
C ILE A 292 -5.25 -4.41 1.04
N PHE A 293 -6.06 -3.52 0.46
CA PHE A 293 -6.77 -2.44 1.16
C PHE A 293 -8.24 -2.78 1.24
N VAL A 294 -8.86 -2.58 2.39
CA VAL A 294 -10.30 -2.78 2.57
C VAL A 294 -10.87 -1.77 3.57
N GLY A 295 -12.01 -1.19 3.26
CA GLY A 295 -12.67 -0.20 4.11
C GLY A 295 -14.16 -0.49 4.26
N SER A 296 -14.96 -0.03 3.30
CA SER A 296 -16.42 -0.20 3.33
C SER A 296 -16.83 -1.66 3.48
N GLY A 297 -16.10 -2.61 2.90
CA GLY A 297 -16.39 -4.05 3.02
C GLY A 297 -16.39 -4.55 4.45
N ILE A 298 -15.57 -3.94 5.33
CA ILE A 298 -15.55 -4.26 6.77
C ILE A 298 -16.55 -3.39 7.52
N PHE A 299 -16.41 -2.07 7.47
CA PHE A 299 -17.11 -1.15 8.37
C PHE A 299 -18.56 -0.85 7.98
N LYS A 300 -19.05 -1.37 6.85
CA LYS A 300 -20.45 -1.38 6.43
C LYS A 300 -21.11 -2.77 6.52
N SER A 301 -20.40 -3.76 7.07
CA SER A 301 -20.97 -5.08 7.37
C SER A 301 -21.68 -5.09 8.71
N ALA A 302 -22.46 -6.14 8.97
CA ALA A 302 -23.21 -6.30 10.22
C ALA A 302 -22.27 -6.41 11.44
N ASP A 303 -21.12 -7.07 11.32
CA ASP A 303 -20.13 -7.22 12.38
C ASP A 303 -18.71 -6.91 11.82
N PRO A 304 -18.23 -5.66 11.97
CA PRO A 304 -16.92 -5.28 11.48
C PRO A 304 -15.74 -6.04 12.12
N ALA A 305 -15.82 -6.38 13.40
CA ALA A 305 -14.71 -7.03 14.09
C ALA A 305 -14.49 -8.47 13.59
N ILE A 306 -15.56 -9.25 13.49
CA ILE A 306 -15.52 -10.61 12.95
C ILE A 306 -15.06 -10.59 11.49
N ARG A 307 -15.61 -9.68 10.69
CA ARG A 307 -15.27 -9.55 9.26
C ARG A 307 -13.84 -9.12 9.04
N ALA A 308 -13.31 -8.17 9.82
CA ALA A 308 -11.93 -7.74 9.76
C ALA A 308 -10.97 -8.92 10.01
N LYS A 309 -11.20 -9.68 11.07
CA LYS A 309 -10.40 -10.86 11.40
C LYS A 309 -10.46 -11.93 10.30
N ALA A 310 -11.64 -12.21 9.77
CA ALA A 310 -11.83 -13.19 8.70
C ALA A 310 -11.09 -12.78 7.41
N ILE A 311 -11.06 -11.49 7.07
CA ILE A 311 -10.34 -10.97 5.90
C ILE A 311 -8.82 -11.06 6.13
N VAL A 312 -8.31 -10.77 7.33
CA VAL A 312 -6.88 -10.92 7.65
C VAL A 312 -6.45 -12.38 7.54
N GLU A 313 -7.20 -13.29 8.13
CA GLU A 313 -6.94 -14.73 8.06
C GLU A 313 -6.97 -15.25 6.61
N ALA A 314 -7.95 -14.82 5.81
CA ALA A 314 -8.05 -15.18 4.40
C ALA A 314 -6.89 -14.61 3.56
N THR A 315 -6.40 -13.42 3.90
CA THR A 315 -5.23 -12.81 3.25
C THR A 315 -3.96 -13.57 3.61
N THR A 316 -3.82 -14.00 4.86
CA THR A 316 -2.66 -14.75 5.35
C THR A 316 -2.62 -16.17 4.77
N HIS A 317 -3.75 -16.82 4.70
CA HIS A 317 -3.90 -18.23 4.30
C HIS A 317 -4.59 -18.38 2.93
N PHE A 318 -4.36 -17.45 2.02
CA PHE A 318 -5.09 -17.34 0.75
C PHE A 318 -4.99 -18.58 -0.17
N ASN A 319 -4.04 -19.47 0.04
CA ASN A 319 -3.87 -20.71 -0.73
C ASN A 319 -4.46 -21.95 -0.03
N ASP A 320 -5.08 -21.81 1.14
CA ASP A 320 -5.66 -22.93 1.88
C ASP A 320 -7.20 -22.91 1.80
N PRO A 321 -7.84 -23.72 0.92
CA PRO A 321 -9.29 -23.71 0.76
C PRO A 321 -10.06 -24.12 2.02
N GLN A 322 -9.46 -24.91 2.92
CA GLN A 322 -10.13 -25.36 4.16
C GLN A 322 -10.18 -24.21 5.16
N ILE A 323 -9.09 -23.46 5.30
CA ILE A 323 -9.07 -22.25 6.12
C ILE A 323 -10.03 -21.21 5.52
N LEU A 324 -9.99 -20.99 4.19
CA LEU A 324 -10.89 -20.05 3.51
C LEU A 324 -12.36 -20.39 3.74
N ALA A 325 -12.73 -21.66 3.64
CA ALA A 325 -14.10 -22.12 3.95
C ALA A 325 -14.49 -21.77 5.40
N LYS A 326 -13.64 -22.15 6.36
CA LYS A 326 -13.88 -21.92 7.79
C LYS A 326 -14.01 -20.43 8.14
N VAL A 327 -13.11 -19.56 7.64
CA VAL A 327 -13.15 -18.13 7.96
C VAL A 327 -14.27 -17.37 7.23
N SER A 328 -14.91 -18.01 6.26
CA SER A 328 -16.07 -17.44 5.53
C SER A 328 -17.40 -17.75 6.19
N GLU A 329 -17.45 -18.59 7.24
CA GLU A 329 -18.67 -18.97 7.90
C GLU A 329 -19.14 -17.93 8.92
N ASN A 330 -20.47 -17.78 9.04
CA ASN A 330 -21.16 -17.04 10.12
C ASN A 330 -20.70 -15.57 10.29
N LEU A 331 -20.36 -14.90 9.20
CA LEU A 331 -19.87 -13.50 9.22
C LEU A 331 -20.99 -12.45 9.28
N GLY A 332 -22.25 -12.87 9.32
CA GLY A 332 -23.40 -11.97 9.19
C GLY A 332 -23.51 -11.35 7.79
N GLU A 333 -24.42 -10.38 7.65
CA GLU A 333 -24.66 -9.72 6.36
C GLU A 333 -23.42 -8.95 5.90
N PRO A 334 -22.98 -9.12 4.64
CA PRO A 334 -21.93 -8.28 4.05
C PRO A 334 -22.47 -6.87 3.82
N MET A 335 -21.58 -5.94 3.45
CA MET A 335 -22.03 -4.63 2.98
C MET A 335 -22.97 -4.79 1.77
N VAL A 336 -23.99 -3.94 1.70
CA VAL A 336 -24.82 -3.83 0.49
C VAL A 336 -23.94 -3.25 -0.63
N GLY A 337 -23.74 -4.03 -1.69
CA GLY A 337 -22.88 -3.64 -2.81
C GLY A 337 -23.65 -2.88 -3.90
N ILE A 338 -22.89 -2.24 -4.80
CA ILE A 338 -23.35 -1.64 -6.04
C ILE A 338 -22.54 -2.31 -7.14
N SER A 339 -23.20 -2.85 -8.17
CA SER A 339 -22.44 -3.39 -9.32
C SER A 339 -21.65 -2.28 -10.00
N ALA A 340 -20.34 -2.47 -10.16
CA ALA A 340 -19.47 -1.48 -10.81
C ALA A 340 -19.92 -1.16 -12.24
N SER A 341 -20.48 -2.14 -12.94
CA SER A 341 -21.00 -1.96 -14.30
C SER A 341 -22.26 -1.08 -14.39
N SER A 342 -22.95 -0.86 -13.28
CA SER A 342 -24.14 0.01 -13.22
C SER A 342 -23.82 1.48 -12.96
N LEU A 343 -22.54 1.80 -12.64
CA LEU A 343 -22.12 3.16 -12.36
C LEU A 343 -21.97 3.96 -13.66
N PRO A 344 -22.59 5.14 -13.77
CA PRO A 344 -22.30 6.07 -14.85
C PRO A 344 -20.83 6.49 -14.81
N GLU A 345 -20.25 6.79 -15.97
CA GLU A 345 -18.82 7.16 -16.10
C GLU A 345 -18.43 8.34 -15.18
N SER A 346 -19.34 9.31 -15.00
CA SER A 346 -19.14 10.47 -14.10
C SER A 346 -19.01 10.11 -12.62
N GLU A 347 -19.48 8.92 -12.21
CA GLU A 347 -19.41 8.40 -10.84
C GLU A 347 -18.27 7.39 -10.63
N GLN A 348 -17.58 6.99 -11.69
CA GLN A 348 -16.45 6.08 -11.60
C GLN A 348 -15.23 6.82 -11.03
N LEU A 349 -14.80 6.40 -9.82
CA LEU A 349 -13.65 7.00 -9.15
C LEU A 349 -12.33 6.64 -9.84
N ALA A 350 -12.24 5.45 -10.42
CA ALA A 350 -11.04 4.94 -11.06
C ALA A 350 -10.58 5.76 -12.29
N THR A 351 -11.46 6.56 -12.89
CA THR A 351 -11.13 7.42 -14.05
C THR A 351 -10.36 8.67 -13.67
N ARG A 352 -10.38 9.06 -12.39
CA ARG A 352 -9.72 10.28 -11.89
C ARG A 352 -8.20 10.14 -11.89
N GLY A 353 -7.48 11.19 -12.28
CA GLY A 353 -6.02 11.29 -12.18
C GLY A 353 -5.28 10.15 -12.89
N TRP A 354 -5.53 9.98 -14.14
CA TRP A 354 -4.85 8.93 -14.95
C TRP A 354 -3.46 9.35 -15.41
#